data_44a8667d544b9a4626dc15ce6c5f8f1f
#
_entry.id   44a8667d544b9a4626dc15ce6c5f8f1f
#
_cell.length_a   1.000
_cell.length_b   1.000
_cell.length_c   1.000
_cell.angle_alpha   90.00
_cell.angle_beta   90.00
_cell.angle_gamma   90.00
#
_symmetry.space_group_name_H-M   'P 1'
#
loop_
_entity.id
_entity.type
_entity.pdbx_description
1 polymer ?
#
loop_
_entity_poly.entity_id
_entity_poly.type
_entity_poly.pdbx_seq_one_letter_code
_entity_poly.pdbx_strand_id
1 'polypeptide(L)'
;MSRDTDTELVNQWRKEPAPLLPLLHAFQNRDSYLTENALRCVSDALKIPLAELFGTVTFYHHFSREEKGQSNPRVCDGPVCRFRGAGNLLDAFNAKPMPCAGRCDSPVPVLQGNEVLIGSDANSLKPLPSPLPPPNPGGIEECVFAHIREEGRATIEGYQKTGGYAALKKALCDFPENLVALISESKLAGRGGAGFPTGKKWEMVAQAEGNPKTIVCNADEGEPGCFKDRTLL
;
A
#
# COMPACT_ATOMS: atom_id res chain seq x y z
N MET A 1 -30.57 18.78 0.92
CA MET A 1 -29.59 18.70 2.02
C MET A 1 -28.96 20.08 2.15
N SER A 2 -28.82 20.59 3.36
CA SER A 2 -28.50 22.00 3.65
C SER A 2 -27.06 22.35 3.33
N ARG A 3 -26.80 23.57 2.81
CA ARG A 3 -25.46 24.14 2.64
C ARG A 3 -24.66 24.16 3.95
N ASP A 4 -25.35 24.20 5.11
CA ASP A 4 -24.72 24.20 6.42
C ASP A 4 -23.94 22.90 6.70
N THR A 5 -24.50 21.74 6.34
CA THR A 5 -23.84 20.43 6.53
C THR A 5 -22.62 20.23 5.65
N ASP A 6 -22.59 20.78 4.43
CA ASP A 6 -21.43 20.76 3.55
C ASP A 6 -20.29 21.62 4.14
N THR A 7 -20.64 22.80 4.66
CA THR A 7 -19.67 23.71 5.28
C THR A 7 -19.06 23.11 6.57
N GLU A 8 -19.88 22.43 7.37
CA GLU A 8 -19.41 21.74 8.58
C GLU A 8 -18.42 20.64 8.22
N LEU A 9 -18.72 19.82 7.23
CA LEU A 9 -17.86 18.73 6.78
C LEU A 9 -16.52 19.27 6.25
N VAL A 10 -16.56 20.31 5.44
CA VAL A 10 -15.34 20.99 4.96
C VAL A 10 -14.51 21.55 6.12
N ASN A 11 -15.14 22.20 7.10
CA ASN A 11 -14.43 22.79 8.22
C ASN A 11 -13.75 21.75 9.12
N GLN A 12 -14.31 20.55 9.20
CA GLN A 12 -13.73 19.42 9.93
C GLN A 12 -12.39 18.97 9.31
N TRP A 13 -12.32 18.90 8.00
CA TRP A 13 -11.21 18.24 7.30
C TRP A 13 -10.17 19.20 6.69
N ARG A 14 -10.55 20.43 6.32
CA ARG A 14 -9.67 21.36 5.58
C ARG A 14 -8.36 21.72 6.28
N LYS A 15 -8.27 21.51 7.60
CA LYS A 15 -7.08 21.81 8.41
C LYS A 15 -6.16 20.62 8.60
N GLU A 16 -6.59 19.44 8.18
CA GLU A 16 -5.79 18.22 8.26
C GLU A 16 -4.66 18.25 7.22
N PRO A 17 -3.53 17.60 7.50
CA PRO A 17 -2.51 17.35 6.48
C PRO A 17 -3.09 16.59 5.29
N ALA A 18 -2.85 17.09 4.05
CA ALA A 18 -3.35 16.45 2.82
C ALA A 18 -4.88 16.17 2.83
N PRO A 19 -5.74 17.20 3.00
CA PRO A 19 -7.16 17.02 3.31
C PRO A 19 -8.01 16.52 2.14
N LEU A 20 -7.51 16.49 0.90
CA LEU A 20 -8.30 16.22 -0.31
C LEU A 20 -8.98 14.85 -0.27
N LEU A 21 -8.22 13.76 -0.14
CA LEU A 21 -8.79 12.41 -0.16
C LEU A 21 -9.68 12.13 1.06
N PRO A 22 -9.29 12.48 2.30
CA PRO A 22 -10.18 12.36 3.46
C PRO A 22 -11.50 13.10 3.30
N LEU A 23 -11.47 14.31 2.75
CA LEU A 23 -12.68 15.10 2.54
C LEU A 23 -13.59 14.50 1.46
N LEU A 24 -13.02 14.00 0.36
CA LEU A 24 -13.78 13.27 -0.67
C LEU A 24 -14.43 12.00 -0.10
N HIS A 25 -13.70 11.23 0.73
CA HIS A 25 -14.26 10.09 1.43
C HIS A 25 -15.41 10.47 2.36
N ALA A 26 -15.26 11.55 3.11
CA ALA A 26 -16.29 12.02 4.03
C ALA A 26 -17.59 12.38 3.27
N PHE A 27 -17.50 13.10 2.14
CA PHE A 27 -18.66 13.37 1.29
C PHE A 27 -19.28 12.10 0.71
N GLN A 28 -18.44 11.19 0.17
CA GLN A 28 -18.95 9.93 -0.38
C GLN A 28 -19.61 9.05 0.66
N ASN A 29 -19.04 8.95 1.87
CA ASN A 29 -19.65 8.17 2.96
C ASN A 29 -21.00 8.72 3.40
N ARG A 30 -21.17 10.04 3.38
CA ARG A 30 -22.44 10.68 3.72
C ARG A 30 -23.51 10.47 2.64
N ASP A 31 -23.13 10.64 1.37
CA ASP A 31 -24.06 10.73 0.25
C ASP A 31 -24.12 9.44 -0.60
N SER A 32 -23.25 8.45 -0.31
CA SER A 32 -23.06 7.20 -1.08
C SER A 32 -22.43 7.39 -2.47
N TYR A 33 -22.16 8.62 -2.87
CA TYR A 33 -21.45 9.01 -4.09
C TYR A 33 -21.02 10.48 -4.01
N LEU A 34 -20.13 10.90 -4.90
CA LEU A 34 -19.66 12.29 -4.97
C LEU A 34 -20.56 13.10 -5.90
N THR A 35 -21.41 13.92 -5.31
CA THR A 35 -22.28 14.85 -6.04
C THR A 35 -21.48 15.99 -6.66
N GLU A 36 -22.00 16.61 -7.70
CA GLU A 36 -21.35 17.80 -8.29
C GLU A 36 -21.26 18.94 -7.27
N ASN A 37 -22.26 19.10 -6.40
CA ASN A 37 -22.23 20.10 -5.33
C ASN A 37 -21.13 19.82 -4.32
N ALA A 38 -20.91 18.57 -3.91
CA ALA A 38 -19.80 18.18 -3.03
C ALA A 38 -18.46 18.54 -3.67
N LEU A 39 -18.25 18.22 -4.96
CA LEU A 39 -17.01 18.55 -5.66
C LEU A 39 -16.78 20.07 -5.77
N ARG A 40 -17.83 20.88 -5.98
CA ARG A 40 -17.74 22.33 -5.95
C ARG A 40 -17.35 22.85 -4.57
N CYS A 41 -17.97 22.32 -3.50
CA CYS A 41 -17.61 22.68 -2.12
C CYS A 41 -16.13 22.36 -1.82
N VAL A 42 -15.62 21.20 -2.25
CA VAL A 42 -14.21 20.82 -2.09
C VAL A 42 -13.31 21.75 -2.90
N SER A 43 -13.65 22.03 -4.15
CA SER A 43 -12.93 22.95 -5.03
C SER A 43 -12.77 24.33 -4.40
N ASP A 44 -13.87 24.90 -3.91
CA ASP A 44 -13.88 26.22 -3.30
C ASP A 44 -13.09 26.26 -1.99
N ALA A 45 -13.19 25.20 -1.18
CA ALA A 45 -12.53 25.13 0.13
C ALA A 45 -11.02 24.94 0.04
N LEU A 46 -10.57 24.08 -0.86
CA LEU A 46 -9.16 23.71 -1.02
C LEU A 46 -8.44 24.51 -2.12
N LYS A 47 -9.18 25.32 -2.88
CA LYS A 47 -8.67 26.09 -4.03
C LYS A 47 -8.07 25.20 -5.12
N ILE A 48 -8.67 24.03 -5.34
CA ILE A 48 -8.29 23.07 -6.37
C ILE A 48 -9.26 23.23 -7.54
N PRO A 49 -8.77 23.35 -8.78
CA PRO A 49 -9.64 23.43 -9.96
C PRO A 49 -10.57 22.21 -10.06
N LEU A 50 -11.83 22.45 -10.43
CA LEU A 50 -12.83 21.37 -10.51
C LEU A 50 -12.42 20.28 -11.48
N ALA A 51 -11.72 20.61 -12.58
CA ALA A 51 -11.20 19.63 -13.53
C ALA A 51 -10.16 18.69 -12.90
N GLU A 52 -9.31 19.20 -12.01
CA GLU A 52 -8.34 18.38 -11.27
C GLU A 52 -9.03 17.44 -10.28
N LEU A 53 -10.09 17.91 -9.60
CA LEU A 53 -10.91 17.06 -8.75
C LEU A 53 -11.61 15.95 -9.54
N PHE A 54 -12.12 16.24 -10.73
CA PHE A 54 -12.67 15.21 -11.60
C PHE A 54 -11.62 14.17 -11.99
N GLY A 55 -10.41 14.61 -12.31
CA GLY A 55 -9.27 13.70 -12.57
C GLY A 55 -8.97 12.81 -11.37
N THR A 56 -8.91 13.37 -10.17
CA THR A 56 -8.69 12.62 -8.93
C THR A 56 -9.79 11.60 -8.68
N VAL A 57 -11.05 12.00 -8.77
CA VAL A 57 -12.21 11.11 -8.52
C VAL A 57 -12.29 9.98 -9.53
N THR A 58 -11.95 10.21 -10.78
CA THR A 58 -11.95 9.16 -11.82
C THR A 58 -10.73 8.25 -11.74
N PHE A 59 -9.63 8.72 -11.19
CA PHE A 59 -8.43 7.91 -10.97
C PHE A 59 -8.62 6.89 -9.84
N TYR A 60 -9.18 7.30 -8.72
CA TYR A 60 -9.36 6.41 -7.56
C TYR A 60 -10.67 5.61 -7.70
N HIS A 61 -10.56 4.31 -7.95
CA HIS A 61 -11.70 3.41 -8.20
C HIS A 61 -12.66 3.26 -7.01
N HIS A 62 -12.27 3.70 -5.82
CA HIS A 62 -13.16 3.73 -4.66
C HIS A 62 -14.18 4.86 -4.72
N PHE A 63 -13.88 5.94 -5.43
CA PHE A 63 -14.82 7.03 -5.60
C PHE A 63 -15.86 6.74 -6.69
N SER A 64 -17.08 7.20 -6.50
CA SER A 64 -18.16 7.10 -7.46
C SER A 64 -18.88 8.42 -7.61
N ARG A 65 -19.26 8.75 -8.84
CA ARG A 65 -20.15 9.86 -9.18
C ARG A 65 -21.56 9.37 -9.52
N GLU A 66 -21.76 8.06 -9.62
CA GLU A 66 -23.05 7.42 -9.86
C GLU A 66 -23.79 7.27 -8.53
N GLU A 67 -25.08 7.60 -8.51
CA GLU A 67 -25.94 7.39 -7.35
C GLU A 67 -25.85 5.92 -6.91
N LYS A 68 -25.65 5.69 -5.62
CA LYS A 68 -25.42 4.35 -5.03
C LYS A 68 -24.18 3.62 -5.56
N GLY A 69 -23.30 4.30 -6.30
CA GLY A 69 -22.11 3.68 -6.89
C GLY A 69 -21.17 3.05 -5.87
N GLN A 70 -21.12 3.58 -4.65
CA GLN A 70 -20.34 2.98 -3.55
C GLN A 70 -20.91 1.63 -3.09
N SER A 71 -22.22 1.44 -3.18
CA SER A 71 -22.89 0.20 -2.77
C SER A 71 -22.74 -0.95 -3.78
N ASN A 72 -22.34 -0.65 -5.02
CA ASN A 72 -22.12 -1.68 -6.03
C ASN A 72 -20.85 -2.47 -5.71
N PRO A 73 -20.92 -3.80 -5.62
CA PRO A 73 -19.76 -4.63 -5.36
C PRO A 73 -18.68 -4.43 -6.43
N ARG A 74 -17.43 -4.39 -6.00
CA ARG A 74 -16.25 -4.35 -6.88
C ARG A 74 -15.32 -5.50 -6.52
N VAL A 75 -14.88 -6.25 -7.51
CA VAL A 75 -14.03 -7.41 -7.34
C VAL A 75 -12.65 -7.12 -7.93
N CYS A 76 -11.60 -7.42 -7.17
CA CYS A 76 -10.24 -7.30 -7.66
C CYS A 76 -10.03 -8.27 -8.84
N ASP A 77 -9.66 -7.70 -10.01
CA ASP A 77 -9.42 -8.42 -11.26
C ASP A 77 -7.92 -8.44 -11.62
N GLY A 78 -7.05 -8.24 -10.64
CA GLY A 78 -5.61 -8.35 -10.82
C GLY A 78 -5.16 -9.79 -11.14
N PRO A 79 -3.95 -9.99 -11.70
CA PRO A 79 -3.49 -11.30 -12.19
C PRO A 79 -3.62 -12.41 -11.15
N VAL A 80 -3.20 -12.18 -9.91
CA VAL A 80 -3.30 -13.17 -8.82
C VAL A 80 -4.76 -13.54 -8.54
N CYS A 81 -5.65 -12.54 -8.51
CA CYS A 81 -7.07 -12.74 -8.23
C CYS A 81 -7.77 -13.49 -9.36
N ARG A 82 -7.39 -13.27 -10.62
CA ARG A 82 -7.90 -14.03 -11.77
C ARG A 82 -7.60 -15.52 -11.63
N PHE A 83 -6.37 -15.87 -11.23
CA PHE A 83 -6.00 -17.28 -10.94
C PHE A 83 -6.72 -17.86 -9.71
N ARG A 84 -7.28 -17.01 -8.84
CA ARG A 84 -7.93 -17.39 -7.59
C ARG A 84 -9.45 -17.32 -7.63
N GLY A 85 -10.06 -17.18 -8.80
CA GLY A 85 -11.52 -17.26 -8.96
C GLY A 85 -12.24 -15.91 -9.03
N ALA A 86 -11.55 -14.81 -9.32
CA ALA A 86 -12.19 -13.49 -9.46
C ALA A 86 -13.35 -13.47 -10.47
N GLY A 87 -13.24 -14.23 -11.58
CA GLY A 87 -14.32 -14.35 -12.57
C GLY A 87 -15.63 -14.85 -11.97
N ASN A 88 -15.56 -15.88 -11.13
CA ASN A 88 -16.76 -16.43 -10.48
C ASN A 88 -17.45 -15.42 -9.55
N LEU A 89 -16.64 -14.59 -8.86
CA LEU A 89 -17.18 -13.55 -7.98
C LEU A 89 -17.76 -12.37 -8.76
N LEU A 90 -17.13 -11.99 -9.87
CA LEU A 90 -17.66 -10.96 -10.79
C LEU A 90 -19.05 -11.35 -11.28
N ASP A 91 -19.21 -12.59 -11.72
CA ASP A 91 -20.49 -13.11 -12.23
C ASP A 91 -21.53 -13.27 -11.11
N ALA A 92 -21.14 -13.86 -9.97
CA ALA A 92 -22.05 -14.12 -8.86
C ALA A 92 -22.65 -12.84 -8.24
N PHE A 93 -21.87 -11.76 -8.19
CA PHE A 93 -22.31 -10.47 -7.64
C PHE A 93 -22.75 -9.46 -8.70
N ASN A 94 -22.68 -9.80 -9.98
CA ASN A 94 -22.81 -8.83 -11.08
C ASN A 94 -21.95 -7.59 -10.80
N ALA A 95 -20.71 -7.83 -10.35
CA ALA A 95 -19.83 -6.83 -9.81
C ALA A 95 -19.02 -6.10 -10.90
N LYS A 96 -18.61 -4.86 -10.60
CA LYS A 96 -17.64 -4.16 -11.44
C LYS A 96 -16.21 -4.66 -11.16
N PRO A 97 -15.38 -4.91 -12.16
CA PRO A 97 -13.97 -5.22 -11.95
C PRO A 97 -13.24 -3.98 -11.41
N MET A 98 -12.26 -4.19 -10.53
CA MET A 98 -11.32 -3.16 -10.10
C MET A 98 -9.88 -3.62 -10.30
N PRO A 99 -8.91 -2.71 -10.49
CA PRO A 99 -7.49 -3.02 -10.54
C PRO A 99 -7.04 -3.75 -9.28
N CYS A 100 -5.77 -4.24 -9.29
CA CYS A 100 -5.20 -4.90 -8.13
C CYS A 100 -5.35 -4.03 -6.86
N ALA A 101 -6.04 -4.60 -5.87
CA ALA A 101 -6.29 -3.94 -4.58
C ALA A 101 -5.10 -4.06 -3.61
N GLY A 102 -3.94 -4.55 -4.06
CA GLY A 102 -2.75 -4.74 -3.23
C GLY A 102 -2.89 -5.85 -2.18
N ARG A 103 -3.92 -6.71 -2.26
CA ARG A 103 -4.19 -7.79 -1.29
C ARG A 103 -3.91 -9.18 -1.87
N CYS A 104 -2.79 -9.30 -2.59
CA CYS A 104 -2.39 -10.55 -3.22
C CYS A 104 -2.04 -11.67 -2.23
N ASP A 105 -1.79 -11.34 -0.97
CA ASP A 105 -1.66 -12.25 0.17
C ASP A 105 -3.00 -12.85 0.62
N SER A 106 -4.11 -12.17 0.35
CA SER A 106 -5.46 -12.58 0.74
C SER A 106 -6.44 -12.43 -0.44
N PRO A 107 -6.26 -13.21 -1.53
CA PRO A 107 -7.13 -13.12 -2.69
C PRO A 107 -8.47 -13.83 -2.41
N VAL A 108 -9.58 -13.42 -2.95
CA VAL A 108 -9.86 -12.30 -3.86
C VAL A 108 -10.56 -11.21 -3.06
N PRO A 109 -10.07 -9.96 -3.04
CA PRO A 109 -10.80 -8.88 -2.38
C PRO A 109 -12.07 -8.51 -3.13
N VAL A 110 -13.17 -8.42 -2.38
CA VAL A 110 -14.46 -7.87 -2.80
C VAL A 110 -14.72 -6.63 -1.95
N LEU A 111 -14.90 -5.50 -2.58
CA LEU A 111 -15.21 -4.24 -1.91
C LEU A 111 -16.71 -3.97 -2.03
N GLN A 112 -17.40 -3.89 -0.89
CA GLN A 112 -18.82 -3.57 -0.81
C GLN A 112 -19.03 -2.41 0.16
N GLY A 113 -19.34 -1.25 -0.37
CA GLY A 113 -19.29 -0.02 0.43
C GLY A 113 -17.89 0.23 0.97
N ASN A 114 -17.76 0.30 2.29
CA ASN A 114 -16.48 0.41 3.01
C ASN A 114 -15.97 -0.94 3.56
N GLU A 115 -16.72 -2.01 3.33
CA GLU A 115 -16.32 -3.34 3.79
C GLU A 115 -15.45 -4.03 2.76
N VAL A 116 -14.40 -4.67 3.24
CA VAL A 116 -13.51 -5.51 2.44
C VAL A 116 -13.72 -6.96 2.84
N LEU A 117 -14.23 -7.74 1.91
CA LEU A 117 -14.40 -9.18 2.04
C LEU A 117 -13.31 -9.88 1.23
N ILE A 118 -12.90 -11.08 1.64
CA ILE A 118 -11.92 -11.91 0.95
C ILE A 118 -12.43 -13.34 0.80
N GLY A 119 -12.18 -13.95 -0.33
CA GLY A 119 -12.52 -15.36 -0.62
C GLY A 119 -12.49 -15.67 -2.10
N SER A 120 -12.56 -16.95 -2.45
CA SER A 120 -12.49 -17.44 -3.83
C SER A 120 -13.85 -17.69 -4.48
N ASP A 121 -14.90 -17.73 -3.68
CA ASP A 121 -16.29 -17.91 -4.14
C ASP A 121 -17.27 -17.16 -3.22
N ALA A 122 -18.50 -16.95 -3.70
CA ALA A 122 -19.51 -16.14 -3.02
C ALA A 122 -19.91 -16.66 -1.62
N ASN A 123 -19.79 -17.97 -1.38
CA ASN A 123 -20.18 -18.59 -0.12
C ASN A 123 -19.03 -18.61 0.89
N SER A 124 -17.79 -18.36 0.44
CA SER A 124 -16.58 -18.41 1.26
C SER A 124 -16.09 -17.03 1.71
N LEU A 125 -16.78 -15.96 1.35
CA LEU A 125 -16.38 -14.60 1.70
C LEU A 125 -16.36 -14.39 3.21
N LYS A 126 -15.27 -13.77 3.68
CA LYS A 126 -15.06 -13.39 5.09
C LYS A 126 -14.52 -11.97 5.16
N PRO A 127 -14.85 -11.21 6.21
CA PRO A 127 -14.22 -9.92 6.44
C PRO A 127 -12.70 -10.02 6.46
N LEU A 128 -12.03 -9.03 5.88
CA LEU A 128 -10.57 -8.93 5.95
C LEU A 128 -10.16 -8.69 7.43
N PRO A 129 -9.27 -9.52 7.99
CA PRO A 129 -8.77 -9.28 9.35
C PRO A 129 -8.07 -7.91 9.49
N SER A 130 -8.26 -7.28 10.64
CA SER A 130 -7.55 -6.04 10.98
C SER A 130 -7.17 -6.06 12.48
N PRO A 131 -5.88 -5.98 12.85
CA PRO A 131 -4.72 -5.98 11.97
C PRO A 131 -4.52 -7.31 11.25
N LEU A 132 -3.80 -7.26 10.14
CA LEU A 132 -3.42 -8.48 9.43
C LEU A 132 -2.37 -9.25 10.23
N PRO A 133 -2.51 -10.57 10.35
CA PRO A 133 -1.47 -11.37 10.96
C PRO A 133 -0.20 -11.37 10.07
N PRO A 134 0.98 -11.45 10.69
CA PRO A 134 2.21 -11.67 9.93
C PRO A 134 2.13 -12.96 9.11
N PRO A 135 2.82 -13.04 7.97
CA PRO A 135 2.80 -14.22 7.12
C PRO A 135 3.28 -15.46 7.87
N ASN A 136 2.70 -16.62 7.54
CA ASN A 136 3.13 -17.90 8.08
C ASN A 136 4.23 -18.48 7.17
N PRO A 137 5.42 -18.86 7.69
CA PRO A 137 6.51 -19.39 6.90
C PRO A 137 6.25 -20.79 6.31
N GLY A 138 5.21 -21.49 6.80
CA GLY A 138 4.88 -22.83 6.26
C GLY A 138 5.99 -23.88 6.43
N GLY A 139 6.84 -23.72 7.45
CA GLY A 139 7.99 -24.61 7.68
C GLY A 139 9.26 -24.26 6.91
N ILE A 140 9.27 -23.17 6.16
CA ILE A 140 10.48 -22.66 5.48
C ILE A 140 11.31 -21.87 6.48
N GLU A 141 12.64 -22.07 6.48
CA GLU A 141 13.56 -21.27 7.25
C GLU A 141 13.53 -19.80 6.75
N GLU A 142 13.24 -18.89 7.66
CA GLU A 142 13.14 -17.46 7.34
C GLU A 142 14.46 -16.75 7.63
N CYS A 143 14.85 -15.84 6.74
CA CYS A 143 15.96 -14.93 6.94
C CYS A 143 15.43 -13.51 7.24
N VAL A 144 14.74 -12.89 6.28
CA VAL A 144 14.28 -11.50 6.38
C VAL A 144 13.16 -11.35 7.41
N PHE A 145 12.26 -12.32 7.51
CA PHE A 145 11.12 -12.31 8.43
C PHE A 145 11.34 -13.09 9.74
N ALA A 146 12.57 -13.55 10.01
CA ALA A 146 12.87 -14.46 11.11
C ALA A 146 12.27 -14.04 12.47
N HIS A 147 12.23 -12.74 12.72
CA HIS A 147 11.77 -12.17 14.01
C HIS A 147 10.49 -11.34 13.91
N ILE A 148 9.81 -11.35 12.75
CA ILE A 148 8.69 -10.43 12.49
C ILE A 148 7.49 -10.67 13.41
N ARG A 149 7.36 -11.88 13.98
CA ARG A 149 6.27 -12.28 14.89
C ARG A 149 6.59 -12.09 16.37
N GLU A 150 7.79 -11.64 16.71
CA GLU A 150 8.18 -11.38 18.08
C GLU A 150 7.56 -10.08 18.59
N GLU A 151 7.03 -10.14 19.82
CA GLU A 151 6.43 -8.99 20.47
C GLU A 151 7.44 -7.84 20.64
N GLY A 152 7.02 -6.63 20.31
CA GLY A 152 7.86 -5.43 20.40
C GLY A 152 8.92 -5.32 19.30
N ARG A 153 8.94 -6.21 18.28
CA ARG A 153 9.93 -6.20 17.20
C ARG A 153 9.97 -4.89 16.43
N ALA A 154 8.84 -4.18 16.31
CA ALA A 154 8.76 -2.88 15.64
C ALA A 154 9.39 -1.73 16.44
N THR A 155 9.84 -1.96 17.68
CA THR A 155 10.58 -0.98 18.48
C THR A 155 12.10 -1.13 18.30
N ILE A 156 12.86 -0.07 18.59
CA ILE A 156 14.34 -0.11 18.53
C ILE A 156 14.89 -1.16 19.51
N GLU A 157 14.33 -1.22 20.70
CA GLU A 157 14.72 -2.19 21.73
C GLU A 157 14.45 -3.63 21.29
N GLY A 158 13.29 -3.91 20.73
CA GLY A 158 12.93 -5.23 20.20
C GLY A 158 13.81 -5.62 19.02
N TYR A 159 14.11 -4.69 18.11
CA TYR A 159 15.04 -4.90 17.02
C TYR A 159 16.45 -5.25 17.51
N GLN A 160 16.95 -4.53 18.51
CA GLN A 160 18.29 -4.78 19.09
C GLN A 160 18.38 -6.11 19.83
N LYS A 161 17.33 -6.54 20.55
CA LYS A 161 17.28 -7.83 21.24
C LYS A 161 17.49 -9.02 20.29
N THR A 162 17.06 -8.91 19.05
CA THR A 162 17.19 -9.93 18.01
C THR A 162 18.42 -9.77 17.12
N GLY A 163 19.42 -8.99 17.56
CA GLY A 163 20.66 -8.76 16.82
C GLY A 163 20.61 -7.58 15.85
N GLY A 164 19.56 -6.77 15.90
CA GLY A 164 19.46 -5.56 15.11
C GLY A 164 20.64 -4.61 15.30
N TYR A 165 21.09 -3.98 14.23
CA TYR A 165 22.28 -3.12 14.16
C TYR A 165 23.63 -3.79 14.50
N ALA A 166 23.70 -5.08 14.78
CA ALA A 166 24.98 -5.76 15.06
C ALA A 166 25.92 -5.68 13.85
N ALA A 167 25.39 -5.94 12.65
CA ALA A 167 26.16 -5.82 11.41
C ALA A 167 26.60 -4.37 11.15
N LEU A 168 25.74 -3.38 11.42
CA LEU A 168 26.10 -1.96 11.28
C LEU A 168 27.25 -1.59 12.24
N LYS A 169 27.17 -1.99 13.51
CA LYS A 169 28.26 -1.74 14.48
C LYS A 169 29.59 -2.33 14.02
N LYS A 170 29.57 -3.55 13.49
CA LYS A 170 30.74 -4.20 12.92
C LYS A 170 31.27 -3.42 11.70
N ALA A 171 30.39 -3.01 10.80
CA ALA A 171 30.74 -2.28 9.59
C ALA A 171 31.37 -0.91 9.88
N LEU A 172 30.93 -0.20 10.91
CA LEU A 172 31.49 1.09 11.33
C LEU A 172 32.91 0.99 11.90
N CYS A 173 33.38 -0.22 12.24
CA CYS A 173 34.74 -0.47 12.70
C CYS A 173 35.69 -0.91 11.58
N ASP A 174 35.20 -1.01 10.34
CA ASP A 174 35.96 -1.48 9.19
C ASP A 174 36.13 -0.35 8.13
N PHE A 175 37.03 -0.56 7.19
CA PHE A 175 37.20 0.37 6.09
C PHE A 175 36.09 0.17 5.04
N PRO A 176 35.58 1.27 4.45
CA PRO A 176 34.50 1.19 3.46
C PRO A 176 34.81 0.28 2.26
N GLU A 177 36.06 0.23 1.82
CA GLU A 177 36.52 -0.59 0.70
C GLU A 177 36.37 -2.09 1.00
N ASN A 178 36.63 -2.51 2.25
CA ASN A 178 36.42 -3.89 2.69
C ASN A 178 34.95 -4.29 2.65
N LEU A 179 34.04 -3.36 2.97
CA LEU A 179 32.60 -3.60 2.90
C LEU A 179 32.12 -3.79 1.47
N VAL A 180 32.62 -2.97 0.53
CA VAL A 180 32.29 -3.11 -0.89
C VAL A 180 32.82 -4.44 -1.43
N ALA A 181 34.04 -4.83 -1.08
CA ALA A 181 34.62 -6.12 -1.45
C ALA A 181 33.81 -7.29 -0.90
N LEU A 182 33.47 -7.27 0.38
CA LEU A 182 32.64 -8.29 1.05
C LEU A 182 31.29 -8.48 0.36
N ILE A 183 30.59 -7.39 0.05
CA ILE A 183 29.31 -7.45 -0.65
C ILE A 183 29.49 -7.98 -2.08
N SER A 184 30.58 -7.64 -2.75
CA SER A 184 30.88 -8.15 -4.10
C SER A 184 31.14 -9.66 -4.09
N GLU A 185 31.92 -10.15 -3.13
CA GLU A 185 32.22 -11.57 -2.93
C GLU A 185 30.99 -12.40 -2.58
N SER A 186 30.03 -11.80 -1.84
CA SER A 186 28.76 -12.47 -1.50
C SER A 186 27.87 -12.79 -2.71
N LYS A 187 28.17 -12.18 -3.87
CA LYS A 187 27.36 -12.28 -5.10
C LYS A 187 25.89 -11.87 -4.92
N LEU A 188 25.59 -11.07 -3.89
CA LEU A 188 24.27 -10.54 -3.68
C LEU A 188 23.83 -9.70 -4.89
N ALA A 189 22.65 -9.96 -5.39
CA ALA A 189 22.08 -9.28 -6.56
C ALA A 189 20.69 -8.71 -6.25
N GLY A 190 20.31 -7.68 -6.99
CA GLY A 190 19.00 -7.08 -6.91
C GLY A 190 17.89 -8.08 -7.24
N ARG A 191 16.74 -7.95 -6.57
CA ARG A 191 15.57 -8.83 -6.74
C ARG A 191 14.38 -8.13 -7.43
N GLY A 192 14.63 -6.95 -8.01
CA GLY A 192 13.63 -6.22 -8.78
C GLY A 192 13.49 -6.63 -10.26
N GLY A 193 14.05 -7.80 -10.65
CA GLY A 193 13.99 -8.34 -12.01
C GLY A 193 15.31 -8.29 -12.78
N ALA A 194 16.06 -7.17 -12.71
CA ALA A 194 17.31 -7.00 -13.48
C ALA A 194 18.50 -7.79 -12.94
N GLY A 195 18.46 -8.25 -11.68
CA GLY A 195 19.54 -9.04 -11.08
C GLY A 195 20.88 -8.28 -10.97
N PHE A 196 20.85 -6.95 -10.89
CA PHE A 196 22.09 -6.15 -10.88
C PHE A 196 22.93 -6.45 -9.63
N PRO A 197 24.27 -6.69 -9.78
CA PRO A 197 25.14 -7.02 -8.65
C PRO A 197 25.19 -5.90 -7.62
N THR A 198 24.87 -6.20 -6.36
CA THR A 198 24.79 -5.20 -5.28
C THR A 198 26.14 -4.57 -4.99
N GLY A 199 27.22 -5.38 -4.96
CA GLY A 199 28.59 -4.87 -4.76
C GLY A 199 28.99 -3.86 -5.83
N LYS A 200 28.65 -4.11 -7.09
CA LYS A 200 28.92 -3.17 -8.19
C LYS A 200 28.15 -1.84 -8.02
N LYS A 201 26.91 -1.93 -7.55
CA LYS A 201 26.12 -0.72 -7.24
C LYS A 201 26.77 0.08 -6.11
N TRP A 202 27.23 -0.57 -5.06
CA TRP A 202 27.89 0.10 -3.94
C TRP A 202 29.21 0.75 -4.36
N GLU A 203 30.01 0.06 -5.19
CA GLU A 203 31.25 0.62 -5.77
C GLU A 203 30.97 1.91 -6.56
N MET A 204 29.97 1.87 -7.46
CA MET A 204 29.59 3.05 -8.25
C MET A 204 29.13 4.22 -7.37
N VAL A 205 28.35 3.94 -6.33
CA VAL A 205 27.90 4.98 -5.38
C VAL A 205 29.06 5.54 -4.58
N ALA A 206 30.01 4.70 -4.14
CA ALA A 206 31.20 5.15 -3.43
C ALA A 206 32.05 6.10 -4.28
N GLN A 207 32.20 5.80 -5.57
CA GLN A 207 32.98 6.59 -6.53
C GLN A 207 32.25 7.84 -7.04
N ALA A 208 30.94 7.93 -6.91
CA ALA A 208 30.16 9.07 -7.37
C ALA A 208 30.54 10.35 -6.60
N GLU A 209 30.51 11.48 -7.30
CA GLU A 209 30.72 12.78 -6.67
C GLU A 209 29.53 13.17 -5.77
N GLY A 210 29.76 14.07 -4.81
CA GLY A 210 28.75 14.62 -3.91
C GLY A 210 28.66 13.91 -2.56
N ASN A 211 28.43 14.71 -1.52
CA ASN A 211 28.23 14.28 -0.14
C ASN A 211 27.11 15.15 0.50
N PRO A 212 26.32 14.61 1.42
CA PRO A 212 26.35 13.22 1.89
C PRO A 212 25.78 12.24 0.86
N LYS A 213 26.17 10.97 0.95
CA LYS A 213 25.49 9.87 0.24
C LYS A 213 24.15 9.61 0.94
N THR A 214 23.09 9.49 0.18
CA THR A 214 21.73 9.31 0.71
C THR A 214 21.24 7.90 0.40
N ILE A 215 20.60 7.26 1.37
CA ILE A 215 19.87 5.99 1.19
C ILE A 215 18.40 6.31 1.04
N VAL A 216 17.78 5.77 -0.01
CA VAL A 216 16.33 5.85 -0.24
C VAL A 216 15.76 4.44 -0.12
N CYS A 217 14.86 4.25 0.86
CA CYS A 217 14.08 3.03 0.99
C CYS A 217 12.91 3.10 0.01
N ASN A 218 12.94 2.26 -1.03
CA ASN A 218 11.80 2.09 -1.91
C ASN A 218 10.84 1.07 -1.28
N ALA A 219 9.70 1.54 -0.80
CA ALA A 219 8.60 0.76 -0.25
C ALA A 219 7.30 1.00 -1.03
N ASP A 220 7.41 1.34 -2.32
CA ASP A 220 6.27 1.42 -3.23
C ASP A 220 5.84 0.01 -3.65
N GLU A 221 4.70 -0.42 -3.18
CA GLU A 221 4.15 -1.76 -3.35
C GLU A 221 3.10 -1.79 -4.48
N GLY A 222 3.45 -1.22 -5.63
CA GLY A 222 2.54 -1.02 -6.77
C GLY A 222 2.30 -2.27 -7.63
N GLU A 223 3.19 -3.27 -7.63
CA GLU A 223 3.09 -4.42 -8.50
C GLU A 223 2.12 -5.48 -7.98
N PRO A 224 1.18 -5.99 -8.82
CA PRO A 224 0.37 -7.14 -8.46
C PRO A 224 1.22 -8.36 -8.08
N GLY A 225 0.91 -9.00 -6.94
CA GLY A 225 1.68 -10.10 -6.38
C GLY A 225 2.70 -9.68 -5.32
N CYS A 226 2.97 -8.38 -5.19
CA CYS A 226 3.88 -7.82 -4.20
C CYS A 226 3.12 -7.43 -2.92
N PHE A 227 3.59 -7.87 -1.76
CA PHE A 227 3.01 -7.52 -0.44
C PHE A 227 4.03 -7.57 0.70
N LYS A 228 5.33 -7.51 0.36
CA LYS A 228 6.43 -7.60 1.32
C LYS A 228 6.65 -6.30 2.11
N ASP A 229 6.46 -5.14 1.48
CA ASP A 229 6.87 -3.86 2.06
C ASP A 229 5.98 -3.46 3.24
N ARG A 230 4.67 -3.58 3.12
CA ARG A 230 3.74 -3.37 4.24
C ARG A 230 3.92 -4.38 5.39
N THR A 231 4.56 -5.53 5.11
CA THR A 231 4.84 -6.54 6.14
C THR A 231 6.14 -6.19 6.87
N LEU A 232 7.09 -5.53 6.20
CA LEU A 232 8.38 -5.14 6.76
C LEU A 232 8.32 -3.81 7.54
N LEU A 233 7.41 -2.90 7.15
CA LEU A 233 7.21 -1.57 7.75
C LEU A 233 6.19 -1.59 8.86
#